data_033e1ef4f226fa3ba418f3bf16e7a10f
#
_entry.id   033e1ef4f226fa3ba418f3bf16e7a10f
#
_cell.length_a   1.000
_cell.length_b   1.000
_cell.length_c   1.000
_cell.angle_alpha   90.00
_cell.angle_beta   90.00
_cell.angle_gamma   90.00
#
_symmetry.space_group_name_H-M   'P 1'
#
loop_
_entity.id
_entity.type
_entity.pdbx_description
1 polymer ?
#
loop_
_entity_poly.entity_id
_entity_poly.type
_entity_poly.pdbx_seq_one_letter_code
_entity_poly.pdbx_strand_id
1 'polypeptide(L)'
;MCVVTGIVQEFQFGMNWSDFSRFVGDICGAPLAVEGLLAFFLESVFLGLWIFGWDRLPKKLHLATIWLAAIGTMLSAYFILAANSFMQHPTAYTFNPETNRVELTNFFEMLFQDTAKITFWHTISAAFITAGAVVAGISAWLLVRGKSPDVARSTLKLGSITILVAAASLAWSGDSQARIMVEQQPMKMAAAEALYETSAPAPFSIFTIGTLDGSEPIFSLDIPHGLSLLATHTLDGEVQGINNLQAQYEEQFGPGNYKPNIPIAY
;
A
#
# COMPACT_ATOMS: atom_id res chain seq x y z
N MET A 1 16.25 -9.23 1.86
CA MET A 1 15.17 -9.77 2.71
C MET A 1 13.83 -9.73 2.00
N CYS A 2 13.38 -8.60 1.47
CA CYS A 2 12.07 -8.50 0.79
C CYS A 2 11.83 -9.51 -0.34
N VAL A 3 12.83 -9.80 -1.18
CA VAL A 3 12.71 -10.78 -2.27
C VAL A 3 12.42 -12.19 -1.74
N VAL A 4 13.11 -12.62 -0.67
CA VAL A 4 12.92 -13.95 -0.07
C VAL A 4 11.52 -14.09 0.52
N THR A 5 11.04 -13.08 1.23
CA THR A 5 9.68 -13.08 1.78
C THR A 5 8.62 -12.97 0.70
N GLY A 6 8.89 -12.23 -0.40
CA GLY A 6 8.01 -12.13 -1.57
C GLY A 6 7.80 -13.49 -2.25
N ILE A 7 8.87 -14.25 -2.48
CA ILE A 7 8.77 -15.61 -3.05
C ILE A 7 7.89 -16.52 -2.17
N VAL A 8 8.04 -16.45 -0.84
CA VAL A 8 7.19 -17.22 0.08
C VAL A 8 5.73 -16.81 -0.05
N GLN A 9 5.43 -15.52 -0.23
CA GLN A 9 4.05 -15.04 -0.43
C GLN A 9 3.45 -15.52 -1.75
N GLU A 10 4.23 -15.60 -2.83
CA GLU A 10 3.77 -16.15 -4.10
C GLU A 10 3.37 -17.62 -3.98
N PHE A 11 4.14 -18.42 -3.23
CA PHE A 11 3.75 -19.80 -2.93
C PHE A 11 2.44 -19.85 -2.12
N GLN A 12 2.25 -18.98 -1.15
CA GLN A 12 1.00 -18.92 -0.39
C GLN A 12 -0.21 -18.55 -1.25
N PHE A 13 -0.04 -17.69 -2.24
CA PHE A 13 -1.09 -17.33 -3.18
C PHE A 13 -1.58 -18.53 -4.00
N GLY A 14 -0.67 -19.43 -4.41
CA GLY A 14 -1.00 -20.67 -5.10
C GLY A 14 -1.45 -21.83 -4.20
N MET A 15 -1.20 -21.77 -2.90
CA MET A 15 -1.51 -22.84 -1.94
C MET A 15 -2.74 -22.50 -1.08
N ASN A 16 -2.55 -21.67 -0.05
CA ASN A 16 -3.60 -21.36 0.93
C ASN A 16 -4.72 -20.49 0.35
N TRP A 17 -4.42 -19.70 -0.69
CA TRP A 17 -5.35 -18.82 -1.38
C TRP A 17 -5.72 -19.34 -2.76
N SER A 18 -5.58 -20.65 -3.00
CA SER A 18 -5.78 -21.28 -4.33
C SER A 18 -7.19 -21.07 -4.89
N ASP A 19 -8.21 -21.11 -4.06
CA ASP A 19 -9.60 -20.90 -4.50
C ASP A 19 -9.83 -19.45 -4.93
N PHE A 20 -9.32 -18.52 -4.14
CA PHE A 20 -9.37 -17.09 -4.48
C PHE A 20 -8.55 -16.80 -5.75
N SER A 21 -7.32 -17.30 -5.85
CA SER A 21 -6.49 -17.09 -7.02
C SER A 21 -7.05 -17.73 -8.28
N ARG A 22 -7.82 -18.83 -8.15
CA ARG A 22 -8.57 -19.43 -9.27
C ARG A 22 -9.76 -18.56 -9.68
N PHE A 23 -10.47 -18.00 -8.71
CA PHE A 23 -11.63 -17.12 -8.93
C PHE A 23 -11.25 -15.83 -9.65
N VAL A 24 -10.16 -15.17 -9.24
CA VAL A 24 -9.67 -13.88 -9.81
C VAL A 24 -8.45 -14.04 -10.73
N GLY A 25 -8.15 -15.26 -11.17
CA GLY A 25 -6.91 -15.58 -11.88
C GLY A 25 -6.69 -14.80 -13.16
N ASP A 26 -7.75 -14.51 -13.90
CA ASP A 26 -7.67 -13.70 -15.13
C ASP A 26 -7.28 -12.25 -14.83
N ILE A 27 -7.80 -11.68 -13.75
CA ILE A 27 -7.56 -10.29 -13.37
C ILE A 27 -6.18 -10.10 -12.76
N CYS A 28 -5.84 -10.90 -11.73
CA CYS A 28 -4.56 -10.78 -11.05
C CYS A 28 -3.40 -11.34 -11.90
N GLY A 29 -3.66 -12.32 -12.75
CA GLY A 29 -2.64 -12.96 -13.58
C GLY A 29 -2.07 -12.03 -14.66
N ALA A 30 -2.89 -11.18 -15.27
CA ALA A 30 -2.43 -10.27 -16.31
C ALA A 30 -1.37 -9.26 -15.82
N PRO A 31 -1.56 -8.49 -14.73
CA PRO A 31 -0.54 -7.59 -14.23
C PRO A 31 0.69 -8.32 -13.68
N LEU A 32 0.53 -9.48 -13.03
CA LEU A 32 1.65 -10.27 -12.53
C LEU A 32 2.49 -10.87 -13.66
N ALA A 33 1.87 -11.28 -14.79
CA ALA A 33 2.59 -11.74 -15.96
C ALA A 33 3.41 -10.61 -16.61
N VAL A 34 2.83 -9.42 -16.75
CA VAL A 34 3.55 -8.24 -17.26
C VAL A 34 4.66 -7.82 -16.31
N GLU A 35 4.43 -7.87 -15.00
CA GLU A 35 5.45 -7.62 -13.99
C GLU A 35 6.64 -8.57 -14.15
N GLY A 36 6.40 -9.88 -14.21
CA GLY A 36 7.46 -10.88 -14.36
C GLY A 36 8.24 -10.74 -15.66
N LEU A 37 7.55 -10.52 -16.79
CA LEU A 37 8.19 -10.42 -18.10
C LEU A 37 8.90 -9.08 -18.34
N LEU A 38 8.35 -7.97 -17.87
CA LEU A 38 8.89 -6.65 -18.15
C LEU A 38 9.72 -6.12 -16.99
N ALA A 39 9.09 -5.94 -15.82
CA ALA A 39 9.71 -5.23 -14.71
C ALA A 39 10.82 -6.05 -14.05
N PHE A 40 10.56 -7.29 -13.69
CA PHE A 40 11.54 -8.18 -13.09
C PHE A 40 12.73 -8.47 -14.03
N PHE A 41 12.45 -8.71 -15.33
CA PHE A 41 13.51 -8.95 -16.30
C PHE A 41 14.37 -7.69 -16.49
N LEU A 42 13.76 -6.52 -16.57
CA LEU A 42 14.46 -5.24 -16.68
C LEU A 42 15.33 -5.00 -15.43
N GLU A 43 14.79 -5.21 -14.24
CA GLU A 43 15.54 -5.07 -12.98
C GLU A 43 16.74 -6.01 -12.94
N SER A 44 16.56 -7.29 -13.16
CA SER A 44 17.61 -8.29 -13.02
C SER A 44 18.75 -8.11 -14.05
N VAL A 45 18.40 -7.81 -15.30
CA VAL A 45 19.40 -7.56 -16.36
C VAL A 45 20.21 -6.31 -16.07
N PHE A 46 19.56 -5.20 -15.76
CA PHE A 46 20.29 -3.93 -15.54
C PHE A 46 21.04 -3.88 -14.21
N LEU A 47 20.55 -4.57 -13.18
CA LEU A 47 21.31 -4.76 -11.94
C LEU A 47 22.58 -5.61 -12.19
N GLY A 48 22.47 -6.68 -12.98
CA GLY A 48 23.63 -7.46 -13.40
C GLY A 48 24.65 -6.65 -14.20
N LEU A 49 24.17 -5.86 -15.16
CA LEU A 49 25.04 -4.94 -15.92
C LEU A 49 25.69 -3.86 -15.05
N TRP A 50 24.98 -3.37 -14.03
CA TRP A 50 25.56 -2.43 -13.09
C TRP A 50 26.65 -3.07 -12.22
N ILE A 51 26.42 -4.26 -11.66
CA ILE A 51 27.40 -4.95 -10.81
C ILE A 51 28.67 -5.35 -11.59
N PHE A 52 28.51 -5.89 -12.79
CA PHE A 52 29.62 -6.45 -13.58
C PHE A 52 30.17 -5.49 -14.63
N GLY A 53 29.59 -4.30 -14.78
CA GLY A 53 29.91 -3.34 -15.84
C GLY A 53 30.92 -2.24 -15.47
N TRP A 54 31.47 -2.22 -14.25
CA TRP A 54 32.33 -1.14 -13.73
C TRP A 54 33.51 -0.78 -14.66
N ASP A 55 34.22 -1.79 -15.13
CA ASP A 55 35.41 -1.59 -16.00
C ASP A 55 35.08 -1.81 -17.49
N ARG A 56 33.85 -2.11 -17.85
CA ARG A 56 33.43 -2.48 -19.21
C ARG A 56 32.53 -1.44 -19.87
N LEU A 57 31.77 -0.70 -19.09
CA LEU A 57 30.81 0.26 -19.60
C LEU A 57 31.32 1.71 -19.42
N PRO A 58 31.06 2.59 -20.39
CA PRO A 58 31.33 4.01 -20.21
C PRO A 58 30.48 4.56 -19.06
N LYS A 59 31.02 5.52 -18.28
CA LYS A 59 30.41 6.05 -17.04
C LYS A 59 28.95 6.46 -17.17
N LYS A 60 28.54 7.06 -18.28
CA LYS A 60 27.14 7.47 -18.53
C LYS A 60 26.22 6.26 -18.70
N LEU A 61 26.70 5.25 -19.43
CA LEU A 61 25.92 4.03 -19.66
C LEU A 61 25.82 3.20 -18.37
N HIS A 62 26.92 3.12 -17.60
CA HIS A 62 26.92 2.48 -16.28
C HIS A 62 25.96 3.17 -15.30
N LEU A 63 25.89 4.51 -15.29
CA LEU A 63 24.89 5.24 -14.51
C LEU A 63 23.45 4.93 -14.99
N ALA A 64 23.24 4.84 -16.30
CA ALA A 64 21.93 4.52 -16.86
C ALA A 64 21.43 3.11 -16.42
N THR A 65 22.33 2.13 -16.25
CA THR A 65 21.91 0.77 -15.83
C THR A 65 21.26 0.78 -14.44
N ILE A 66 21.81 1.51 -13.47
CA ILE A 66 21.21 1.57 -12.14
C ILE A 66 19.87 2.34 -12.12
N TRP A 67 19.73 3.39 -12.97
CA TRP A 67 18.45 4.07 -13.15
C TRP A 67 17.40 3.16 -13.74
N LEU A 68 17.76 2.35 -14.75
CA LEU A 68 16.85 1.40 -15.37
C LEU A 68 16.46 0.27 -14.40
N ALA A 69 17.40 -0.21 -13.58
CA ALA A 69 17.08 -1.15 -12.50
C ALA A 69 16.08 -0.54 -11.50
N ALA A 70 16.32 0.69 -11.05
CA ALA A 70 15.41 1.39 -10.13
C ALA A 70 14.01 1.62 -10.75
N ILE A 71 13.93 1.96 -12.02
CA ILE A 71 12.65 2.08 -12.74
C ILE A 71 11.96 0.72 -12.83
N GLY A 72 12.71 -0.37 -13.11
CA GLY A 72 12.18 -1.73 -13.11
C GLY A 72 11.53 -2.11 -11.77
N THR A 73 12.22 -1.83 -10.65
CA THR A 73 11.70 -2.07 -9.30
C THR A 73 10.42 -1.26 -9.03
N MET A 74 10.36 0.01 -9.46
CA MET A 74 9.16 0.83 -9.32
C MET A 74 8.00 0.33 -10.18
N LEU A 75 8.27 -0.14 -11.40
CA LEU A 75 7.25 -0.74 -12.27
C LEU A 75 6.72 -2.06 -11.69
N SER A 76 7.59 -2.91 -11.13
CA SER A 76 7.19 -4.13 -10.42
C SER A 76 6.22 -3.79 -9.28
N ALA A 77 6.57 -2.83 -8.44
CA ALA A 77 5.69 -2.36 -7.37
C ALA A 77 4.34 -1.87 -7.90
N TYR A 78 4.31 -1.18 -9.04
CA TYR A 78 3.06 -0.69 -9.65
C TYR A 78 2.13 -1.84 -10.06
N PHE A 79 2.64 -2.85 -10.76
CA PHE A 79 1.82 -3.99 -11.20
C PHE A 79 1.26 -4.81 -10.04
N ILE A 80 2.07 -5.05 -9.02
CA ILE A 80 1.61 -5.75 -7.80
C ILE A 80 0.53 -4.94 -7.08
N LEU A 81 0.72 -3.61 -6.94
CA LEU A 81 -0.26 -2.74 -6.30
C LEU A 81 -1.54 -2.59 -7.12
N ALA A 82 -1.48 -2.65 -8.46
CA ALA A 82 -2.68 -2.67 -9.29
C ALA A 82 -3.52 -3.93 -9.05
N ALA A 83 -2.88 -5.11 -8.97
CA ALA A 83 -3.56 -6.35 -8.61
C ALA A 83 -4.15 -6.29 -7.18
N ASN A 84 -3.41 -5.74 -6.22
CA ASN A 84 -3.90 -5.53 -4.85
C ASN A 84 -5.07 -4.53 -4.81
N SER A 85 -5.02 -3.49 -5.62
CA SER A 85 -6.08 -2.47 -5.68
C SER A 85 -7.40 -3.04 -6.21
N PHE A 86 -7.37 -4.01 -7.12
CA PHE A 86 -8.56 -4.75 -7.53
C PHE A 86 -9.22 -5.47 -6.34
N MET A 87 -8.44 -6.08 -5.45
CA MET A 87 -8.99 -6.74 -4.24
C MET A 87 -9.66 -5.74 -3.29
N GLN A 88 -9.21 -4.49 -3.28
CA GLN A 88 -9.78 -3.45 -2.42
C GLN A 88 -11.00 -2.79 -3.05
N HIS A 89 -10.98 -2.57 -4.35
CA HIS A 89 -12.07 -1.97 -5.12
C HIS A 89 -12.15 -2.63 -6.49
N PRO A 90 -12.99 -3.67 -6.64
CA PRO A 90 -13.14 -4.39 -7.90
C PRO A 90 -13.71 -3.49 -8.99
N THR A 91 -12.98 -3.33 -10.10
CA THR A 91 -13.38 -2.57 -11.29
C THR A 91 -13.00 -3.33 -12.55
N ALA A 92 -13.62 -2.98 -13.68
CA ALA A 92 -13.28 -3.53 -15.00
C ALA A 92 -13.36 -5.06 -15.09
N TYR A 93 -14.39 -5.67 -14.50
CA TYR A 93 -14.58 -7.10 -14.50
C TYR A 93 -16.01 -7.51 -14.91
N THR A 94 -16.14 -8.76 -15.34
CA THR A 94 -17.44 -9.43 -15.54
C THR A 94 -17.39 -10.79 -14.87
N PHE A 95 -18.47 -11.17 -14.19
CA PHE A 95 -18.59 -12.50 -13.61
C PHE A 95 -19.14 -13.48 -14.67
N ASN A 96 -18.41 -14.56 -14.92
CA ASN A 96 -18.82 -15.65 -15.80
C ASN A 96 -19.42 -16.79 -14.96
N PRO A 97 -20.74 -17.01 -14.99
CA PRO A 97 -21.39 -18.06 -14.20
C PRO A 97 -21.06 -19.48 -14.66
N GLU A 98 -20.65 -19.69 -15.93
CA GLU A 98 -20.32 -21.01 -16.45
C GLU A 98 -18.99 -21.53 -15.88
N THR A 99 -18.01 -20.64 -15.75
CA THR A 99 -16.68 -20.97 -15.22
C THR A 99 -16.56 -20.69 -13.72
N ASN A 100 -17.54 -19.99 -13.13
CA ASN A 100 -17.51 -19.47 -11.78
C ASN A 100 -16.25 -18.65 -11.50
N ARG A 101 -15.89 -17.76 -12.43
CA ARG A 101 -14.71 -16.91 -12.38
C ARG A 101 -15.05 -15.47 -12.72
N VAL A 102 -14.19 -14.59 -12.27
CA VAL A 102 -14.20 -13.19 -12.65
C VAL A 102 -13.22 -12.98 -13.82
N GLU A 103 -13.72 -12.42 -14.90
CA GLU A 103 -12.97 -12.18 -16.13
C GLU A 103 -12.66 -10.69 -16.30
N LEU A 104 -11.46 -10.37 -16.75
CA LEU A 104 -11.02 -9.01 -16.97
C LEU A 104 -11.64 -8.43 -18.24
N THR A 105 -12.37 -7.32 -18.12
CA THR A 105 -12.98 -6.64 -19.28
C THR A 105 -12.09 -5.56 -19.86
N ASN A 106 -11.32 -4.85 -19.02
CA ASN A 106 -10.44 -3.76 -19.46
C ASN A 106 -9.17 -3.69 -18.59
N PHE A 107 -8.05 -4.12 -19.14
CA PHE A 107 -6.76 -4.12 -18.46
C PHE A 107 -6.29 -2.72 -18.06
N PHE A 108 -6.45 -1.74 -18.94
CA PHE A 108 -5.98 -0.37 -18.64
C PHE A 108 -6.84 0.33 -17.59
N GLU A 109 -8.13 0.10 -17.57
CA GLU A 109 -9.03 0.64 -16.56
C GLU A 109 -8.68 0.07 -15.17
N MET A 110 -8.47 -1.23 -15.07
CA MET A 110 -8.01 -1.87 -13.83
C MET A 110 -6.63 -1.36 -13.40
N LEU A 111 -5.70 -1.21 -14.35
CA LEU A 111 -4.33 -0.76 -14.07
C LEU A 111 -4.30 0.69 -13.58
N PHE A 112 -5.09 1.58 -14.19
CA PHE A 112 -5.08 3.02 -13.90
C PHE A 112 -6.21 3.49 -12.98
N GLN A 113 -6.80 2.60 -12.18
CA GLN A 113 -7.76 2.98 -11.16
C GLN A 113 -7.13 3.89 -10.09
N ASP A 114 -7.93 4.74 -9.46
CA ASP A 114 -7.43 5.75 -8.52
C ASP A 114 -6.79 5.14 -7.28
N THR A 115 -7.33 4.03 -6.79
CA THR A 115 -6.74 3.26 -5.69
C THR A 115 -5.32 2.78 -6.02
N ALA A 116 -5.08 2.27 -7.23
CA ALA A 116 -3.75 1.82 -7.65
C ALA A 116 -2.75 2.99 -7.72
N LYS A 117 -3.16 4.12 -8.31
CA LYS A 117 -2.31 5.32 -8.46
C LYS A 117 -1.89 5.89 -7.10
N ILE A 118 -2.85 6.07 -6.19
CA ILE A 118 -2.54 6.70 -4.90
C ILE A 118 -1.76 5.76 -3.98
N THR A 119 -2.07 4.46 -3.98
CA THR A 119 -1.35 3.45 -3.21
C THR A 119 0.09 3.31 -3.71
N PHE A 120 0.30 3.35 -5.03
CA PHE A 120 1.64 3.35 -5.61
C PHE A 120 2.44 4.58 -5.16
N TRP A 121 1.86 5.78 -5.27
CA TRP A 121 2.52 7.01 -4.87
C TRP A 121 2.91 7.01 -3.39
N HIS A 122 2.00 6.53 -2.54
CA HIS A 122 2.24 6.36 -1.11
C HIS A 122 3.39 5.39 -0.83
N THR A 123 3.37 4.23 -1.46
CA THR A 123 4.40 3.19 -1.30
C THR A 123 5.78 3.67 -1.76
N ILE A 124 5.86 4.35 -2.92
CA ILE A 124 7.13 4.89 -3.41
C ILE A 124 7.65 6.00 -2.49
N SER A 125 6.78 6.87 -1.98
CA SER A 125 7.18 7.89 -1.00
C SER A 125 7.75 7.26 0.28
N ALA A 126 7.13 6.20 0.79
CA ALA A 126 7.65 5.44 1.94
C ALA A 126 9.02 4.77 1.64
N ALA A 127 9.19 4.24 0.44
CA ALA A 127 10.47 3.66 0.00
C ALA A 127 11.58 4.70 -0.04
N PHE A 128 11.30 5.93 -0.51
CA PHE A 128 12.27 7.03 -0.50
C PHE A 128 12.61 7.52 0.91
N ILE A 129 11.67 7.52 1.86
CA ILE A 129 11.97 7.80 3.28
C ILE A 129 12.94 6.75 3.81
N THR A 130 12.68 5.48 3.55
CA THR A 130 13.54 4.38 4.01
C THR A 130 14.93 4.48 3.40
N ALA A 131 15.02 4.71 2.10
CA ALA A 131 16.31 4.89 1.41
C ALA A 131 17.09 6.12 1.95
N GLY A 132 16.40 7.24 2.13
CA GLY A 132 16.98 8.45 2.71
C GLY A 132 17.47 8.23 4.14
N ALA A 133 16.73 7.50 4.96
CA ALA A 133 17.11 7.17 6.32
C ALA A 133 18.36 6.26 6.39
N VAL A 134 18.45 5.27 5.50
CA VAL A 134 19.65 4.41 5.38
C VAL A 134 20.87 5.24 4.99
N VAL A 135 20.74 6.10 3.98
CA VAL A 135 21.84 6.97 3.53
C VAL A 135 22.25 7.95 4.63
N ALA A 136 21.29 8.59 5.29
CA ALA A 136 21.57 9.52 6.38
C ALA A 136 22.20 8.82 7.60
N GLY A 137 21.68 7.65 7.98
CA GLY A 137 22.20 6.85 9.10
C GLY A 137 23.66 6.40 8.89
N ILE A 138 23.98 5.86 7.71
CA ILE A 138 25.34 5.45 7.36
C ILE A 138 26.26 6.67 7.32
N SER A 139 25.81 7.78 6.75
CA SER A 139 26.59 9.01 6.67
C SER A 139 26.88 9.60 8.06
N ALA A 140 25.90 9.63 8.94
CA ALA A 140 26.08 10.05 10.33
C ALA A 140 27.08 9.16 11.07
N TRP A 141 26.98 7.84 10.90
CA TRP A 141 27.91 6.88 11.47
C TRP A 141 29.35 7.08 10.98
N LEU A 142 29.54 7.36 9.67
CA LEU A 142 30.87 7.67 9.11
C LEU A 142 31.43 8.97 9.69
N LEU A 143 30.60 10.00 9.89
CA LEU A 143 31.02 11.26 10.53
C LEU A 143 31.46 11.05 11.97
N VAL A 144 30.72 10.29 12.77
CA VAL A 144 31.09 9.96 14.15
C VAL A 144 32.43 9.20 14.20
N ARG A 145 32.68 8.35 13.19
CA ARG A 145 33.94 7.61 13.05
C ARG A 145 35.11 8.42 12.42
N GLY A 146 34.85 9.66 12.03
CA GLY A 146 35.86 10.49 11.37
C GLY A 146 36.30 10.00 9.98
N LYS A 147 35.53 9.12 9.34
CA LYS A 147 35.85 8.56 8.02
C LYS A 147 35.18 9.37 6.91
N SER A 148 36.00 9.81 5.94
CA SER A 148 35.57 10.53 4.74
C SER A 148 34.55 11.67 5.02
N PRO A 149 34.91 12.67 5.88
CA PRO A 149 33.93 13.61 6.41
C PRO A 149 33.25 14.46 5.32
N ASP A 150 33.91 14.78 4.23
CA ASP A 150 33.33 15.60 3.17
C ASP A 150 32.26 14.85 2.37
N VAL A 151 32.53 13.58 2.04
CA VAL A 151 31.54 12.70 1.40
C VAL A 151 30.35 12.45 2.35
N ALA A 152 30.66 12.14 3.61
CA ALA A 152 29.63 11.85 4.60
C ALA A 152 28.71 13.04 4.90
N ARG A 153 29.25 14.30 4.91
CA ARG A 153 28.40 15.50 5.04
C ARG A 153 27.49 15.70 3.83
N SER A 154 28.04 15.51 2.62
CA SER A 154 27.23 15.66 1.38
C SER A 154 26.13 14.62 1.27
N THR A 155 26.44 13.36 1.59
CA THR A 155 25.44 12.27 1.56
C THR A 155 24.44 12.37 2.70
N LEU A 156 24.83 12.84 3.89
CA LEU A 156 23.89 13.13 4.99
C LEU A 156 22.89 14.22 4.59
N LYS A 157 23.36 15.31 3.97
CA LYS A 157 22.49 16.37 3.47
C LYS A 157 21.51 15.84 2.42
N LEU A 158 21.98 15.04 1.47
CA LEU A 158 21.15 14.43 0.43
C LEU A 158 20.07 13.52 1.07
N GLY A 159 20.47 12.60 1.95
CA GLY A 159 19.54 11.70 2.65
C GLY A 159 18.49 12.45 3.45
N SER A 160 18.88 13.50 4.19
CA SER A 160 17.96 14.33 4.97
C SER A 160 16.95 15.08 4.09
N ILE A 161 17.39 15.65 2.97
CA ILE A 161 16.48 16.32 2.01
C ILE A 161 15.50 15.29 1.41
N THR A 162 15.99 14.12 1.04
CA THR A 162 15.14 13.03 0.51
C THR A 162 14.06 12.65 1.51
N ILE A 163 14.42 12.48 2.80
CA ILE A 163 13.44 12.18 3.85
C ILE A 163 12.37 13.27 3.95
N LEU A 164 12.77 14.54 4.00
CA LEU A 164 11.82 15.65 4.16
C LEU A 164 10.85 15.75 2.98
N VAL A 165 11.35 15.67 1.76
CA VAL A 165 10.51 15.73 0.55
C VAL A 165 9.58 14.53 0.48
N ALA A 166 10.10 13.34 0.73
CA ALA A 166 9.32 12.11 0.71
C ALA A 166 8.29 12.06 1.85
N ALA A 167 8.59 12.60 3.04
CA ALA A 167 7.64 12.69 4.15
C ALA A 167 6.47 13.64 3.84
N ALA A 168 6.74 14.78 3.22
CA ALA A 168 5.68 15.69 2.77
C ALA A 168 4.78 15.03 1.70
N SER A 169 5.38 14.32 0.75
CA SER A 169 4.67 13.53 -0.26
C SER A 169 3.85 12.39 0.35
N LEU A 170 4.40 11.72 1.36
CA LEU A 170 3.73 10.64 2.09
C LEU A 170 2.51 11.15 2.86
N ALA A 171 2.62 12.29 3.53
CA ALA A 171 1.51 12.91 4.25
C ALA A 171 0.36 13.26 3.30
N TRP A 172 0.67 13.88 2.15
CA TRP A 172 -0.34 14.20 1.14
C TRP A 172 -1.01 12.95 0.56
N SER A 173 -0.22 11.93 0.19
CA SER A 173 -0.76 10.70 -0.38
C SER A 173 -1.52 9.86 0.66
N GLY A 174 -1.11 9.90 1.93
CA GLY A 174 -1.81 9.25 3.03
C GLY A 174 -3.20 9.82 3.27
N ASP A 175 -3.33 11.14 3.27
CA ASP A 175 -4.62 11.83 3.33
C ASP A 175 -5.55 11.43 2.17
N SER A 176 -5.01 11.43 0.94
CA SER A 176 -5.76 11.01 -0.25
C SER A 176 -6.19 9.54 -0.18
N GLN A 177 -5.33 8.66 0.34
CA GLN A 177 -5.63 7.24 0.52
C GLN A 177 -6.69 7.01 1.60
N ALA A 178 -6.66 7.76 2.69
CA ALA A 178 -7.67 7.69 3.73
C ALA A 178 -9.07 8.02 3.19
N ARG A 179 -9.21 9.07 2.38
CA ARG A 179 -10.49 9.42 1.74
C ARG A 179 -11.00 8.33 0.81
N ILE A 180 -10.14 7.78 -0.05
CA ILE A 180 -10.50 6.66 -0.92
C ILE A 180 -10.97 5.45 -0.09
N MET A 181 -10.32 5.18 1.04
CA MET A 181 -10.71 4.09 1.93
C MET A 181 -12.07 4.32 2.59
N VAL A 182 -12.38 5.56 3.00
CA VAL A 182 -13.72 5.92 3.52
C VAL A 182 -14.81 5.68 2.50
N GLU A 183 -14.57 6.04 1.24
CA GLU A 183 -15.54 5.91 0.16
C GLU A 183 -15.72 4.47 -0.32
N GLN A 184 -14.61 3.73 -0.49
CA GLN A 184 -14.62 2.41 -1.12
C GLN A 184 -14.72 1.26 -0.11
N GLN A 185 -14.24 1.45 1.11
CA GLN A 185 -14.19 0.43 2.15
C GLN A 185 -14.58 0.99 3.52
N PRO A 186 -15.80 1.50 3.71
CA PRO A 186 -16.20 2.15 4.95
C PRO A 186 -16.11 1.21 6.16
N MET A 187 -16.43 -0.08 6.03
CA MET A 187 -16.29 -1.06 7.11
C MET A 187 -14.82 -1.24 7.54
N LYS A 188 -13.88 -1.22 6.61
CA LYS A 188 -12.46 -1.31 6.92
C LYS A 188 -11.97 -0.06 7.64
N MET A 189 -12.43 1.12 7.22
CA MET A 189 -12.12 2.38 7.89
C MET A 189 -12.69 2.40 9.32
N ALA A 190 -13.97 2.08 9.48
CA ALA A 190 -14.61 2.00 10.79
C ALA A 190 -13.89 1.01 11.73
N ALA A 191 -13.44 -0.13 11.20
CA ALA A 191 -12.66 -1.11 11.96
C ALA A 191 -11.28 -0.58 12.35
N ALA A 192 -10.56 0.08 11.43
CA ALA A 192 -9.22 0.61 11.70
C ALA A 192 -9.24 1.71 12.78
N GLU A 193 -10.32 2.49 12.83
CA GLU A 193 -10.52 3.59 13.79
C GLU A 193 -11.30 3.18 15.05
N ALA A 194 -11.62 1.90 15.20
CA ALA A 194 -12.45 1.38 16.29
C ALA A 194 -13.77 2.14 16.48
N LEU A 195 -14.36 2.62 15.38
CA LEU A 195 -15.60 3.36 15.40
C LEU A 195 -16.78 2.39 15.34
N TYR A 196 -17.39 2.12 16.49
CA TYR A 196 -18.50 1.15 16.60
C TYR A 196 -19.82 1.74 16.11
N GLU A 197 -20.11 2.98 16.47
CA GLU A 197 -21.35 3.67 16.08
C GLU A 197 -21.03 4.87 15.17
N THR A 198 -21.93 5.14 14.23
CA THR A 198 -21.85 6.32 13.38
C THR A 198 -21.86 7.59 14.22
N SER A 199 -20.94 8.50 14.00
CA SER A 199 -20.86 9.75 14.74
C SER A 199 -20.53 10.94 13.84
N ALA A 200 -21.05 12.09 14.25
CA ALA A 200 -20.80 13.41 13.67
C ALA A 200 -20.82 14.47 14.79
N PRO A 201 -19.68 14.99 15.23
CA PRO A 201 -18.30 14.70 14.79
C PRO A 201 -17.79 13.32 15.22
N ALA A 202 -16.95 12.72 14.40
CA ALA A 202 -16.29 11.46 14.69
C ALA A 202 -14.91 11.70 15.32
N PRO A 203 -14.61 11.09 16.48
CA PRO A 203 -13.30 11.18 17.11
C PRO A 203 -12.28 10.29 16.39
N PHE A 204 -11.02 10.69 16.41
CA PHE A 204 -9.90 9.84 15.99
C PHE A 204 -9.36 9.09 17.20
N SER A 205 -9.39 7.76 17.13
CA SER A 205 -8.89 6.93 18.23
C SER A 205 -7.39 6.71 18.13
N ILE A 206 -6.64 7.19 19.13
CA ILE A 206 -5.21 6.91 19.24
C ILE A 206 -4.98 5.48 19.74
N PHE A 207 -5.85 5.03 20.65
CA PHE A 207 -5.76 3.71 21.26
C PHE A 207 -7.13 3.32 21.80
N THR A 208 -7.60 2.13 21.44
CA THR A 208 -8.87 1.57 21.91
C THR A 208 -8.68 0.15 22.42
N ILE A 209 -9.32 -0.18 23.52
CA ILE A 209 -9.52 -1.55 23.99
C ILE A 209 -10.99 -1.87 23.80
N GLY A 210 -11.30 -2.77 22.87
CA GLY A 210 -12.65 -3.23 22.60
C GLY A 210 -13.01 -4.52 23.33
N THR A 211 -14.29 -4.86 23.32
CA THR A 211 -14.77 -6.18 23.75
C THR A 211 -14.41 -7.24 22.70
N LEU A 212 -14.20 -8.48 23.13
CA LEU A 212 -13.85 -9.59 22.22
C LEU A 212 -14.97 -9.93 21.21
N ASP A 213 -16.20 -9.58 21.50
CA ASP A 213 -17.35 -9.73 20.61
C ASP A 213 -17.50 -8.56 19.62
N GLY A 214 -16.71 -7.49 19.79
CA GLY A 214 -16.74 -6.32 18.92
C GLY A 214 -18.03 -5.50 19.02
N SER A 215 -18.67 -5.49 20.16
CA SER A 215 -19.92 -4.74 20.37
C SER A 215 -19.68 -3.29 20.77
N GLU A 216 -18.72 -3.02 21.65
CA GLU A 216 -18.45 -1.68 22.19
C GLU A 216 -17.00 -1.53 22.70
N PRO A 217 -16.49 -0.29 22.78
CA PRO A 217 -15.19 -0.03 23.38
C PRO A 217 -15.25 -0.11 24.90
N ILE A 218 -14.30 -0.79 25.54
CA ILE A 218 -14.13 -0.77 27.00
C ILE A 218 -13.44 0.53 27.43
N PHE A 219 -12.46 0.95 26.65
CA PHE A 219 -11.68 2.17 26.86
C PHE A 219 -11.20 2.72 25.52
N SER A 220 -11.28 4.04 25.36
CA SER A 220 -10.75 4.73 24.18
C SER A 220 -10.05 6.02 24.61
N LEU A 221 -8.93 6.32 23.95
CA LEU A 221 -8.22 7.58 24.04
C LEU A 221 -8.34 8.30 22.70
N ASP A 222 -9.22 9.30 22.65
CA ASP A 222 -9.68 9.90 21.41
C ASP A 222 -9.25 11.37 21.29
N ILE A 223 -8.97 11.78 20.05
CA ILE A 223 -8.87 13.19 19.66
C ILE A 223 -10.23 13.61 19.11
N PRO A 224 -10.97 14.51 19.77
CA PRO A 224 -12.27 15.00 19.29
C PRO A 224 -12.15 15.58 17.87
N HIS A 225 -13.15 15.37 17.02
CA HIS A 225 -13.22 15.84 15.63
C HIS A 225 -12.11 15.30 14.70
N GLY A 226 -11.15 14.52 15.21
CA GLY A 226 -9.96 14.11 14.46
C GLY A 226 -10.30 13.27 13.27
N LEU A 227 -11.16 12.26 13.41
CA LEU A 227 -11.55 11.38 12.32
C LEU A 227 -12.43 12.11 11.29
N SER A 228 -13.37 12.96 11.73
CA SER A 228 -14.15 13.80 10.82
C SER A 228 -13.24 14.67 9.93
N LEU A 229 -12.23 15.30 10.52
CA LEU A 229 -11.28 16.12 9.77
C LEU A 229 -10.48 15.30 8.76
N LEU A 230 -9.98 14.13 9.13
CA LEU A 230 -9.19 13.25 8.26
C LEU A 230 -10.02 12.60 7.15
N ALA A 231 -11.25 12.19 7.47
CA ALA A 231 -12.11 11.46 6.54
C ALA A 231 -12.85 12.38 5.56
N THR A 232 -13.32 13.54 6.04
CA THR A 232 -14.23 14.43 5.28
C THR A 232 -13.70 15.83 5.03
N HIS A 233 -12.54 16.20 5.60
CA HIS A 233 -11.98 17.57 5.61
C HIS A 233 -12.91 18.62 6.25
N THR A 234 -13.87 18.17 7.07
CA THR A 234 -14.74 19.02 7.86
C THR A 234 -14.67 18.60 9.33
N LEU A 235 -14.86 19.54 10.25
CA LEU A 235 -14.79 19.25 11.69
C LEU A 235 -15.99 18.43 12.18
N ASP A 236 -17.12 18.52 11.49
CA ASP A 236 -18.39 17.92 11.89
C ASP A 236 -18.88 16.84 10.88
N GLY A 237 -17.98 16.35 10.02
CA GLY A 237 -18.30 15.32 9.04
C GLY A 237 -18.72 14.02 9.71
N GLU A 238 -19.77 13.39 9.17
CA GLU A 238 -20.23 12.08 9.62
C GLU A 238 -19.32 10.99 9.12
N VAL A 239 -18.95 10.04 9.98
CA VAL A 239 -18.26 8.80 9.64
C VAL A 239 -19.07 7.62 10.15
N GLN A 240 -19.31 6.64 9.26
CA GLN A 240 -20.13 5.48 9.56
C GLN A 240 -19.39 4.50 10.47
N GLY A 241 -20.12 3.97 11.46
CA GLY A 241 -19.62 2.98 12.41
C GLY A 241 -19.90 1.54 12.01
N ILE A 242 -19.16 0.60 12.62
CA ILE A 242 -19.22 -0.85 12.35
C ILE A 242 -20.63 -1.40 12.45
N ASN A 243 -21.37 -1.03 13.51
CA ASN A 243 -22.71 -1.58 13.78
C ASN A 243 -23.73 -1.10 12.74
N ASN A 244 -23.66 0.17 12.36
CA ASN A 244 -24.54 0.74 11.34
C ASN A 244 -24.26 0.16 9.95
N LEU A 245 -22.98 -0.02 9.59
CA LEU A 245 -22.58 -0.66 8.34
C LEU A 245 -22.98 -2.14 8.30
N GLN A 246 -22.90 -2.86 9.42
CA GLN A 246 -23.38 -4.24 9.51
C GLN A 246 -24.87 -4.33 9.17
N ALA A 247 -25.68 -3.44 9.76
CA ALA A 247 -27.12 -3.41 9.49
C ALA A 247 -27.43 -3.08 8.02
N GLN A 248 -26.71 -2.11 7.42
CA GLN A 248 -26.84 -1.79 6.00
C GLN A 248 -26.47 -2.96 5.09
N TYR A 249 -25.40 -3.69 5.40
CA TYR A 249 -24.98 -4.85 4.61
C TYR A 249 -25.93 -6.04 4.76
N GLU A 250 -26.52 -6.25 5.93
CA GLU A 250 -27.58 -7.25 6.12
C GLU A 250 -28.84 -6.94 5.29
N GLU A 251 -29.19 -5.67 5.19
CA GLU A 251 -30.31 -5.24 4.35
C GLU A 251 -30.00 -5.41 2.86
N GLN A 252 -28.76 -5.11 2.44
CA GLN A 252 -28.36 -5.13 1.03
C GLN A 252 -28.04 -6.53 0.51
N PHE A 253 -27.35 -7.35 1.30
CA PHE A 253 -26.80 -8.65 0.88
C PHE A 253 -27.48 -9.85 1.56
N GLY A 254 -28.37 -9.60 2.50
CA GLY A 254 -29.05 -10.63 3.28
C GLY A 254 -28.37 -10.92 4.63
N PRO A 255 -28.99 -11.79 5.43
CA PRO A 255 -28.47 -12.10 6.77
C PRO A 255 -27.06 -12.70 6.72
N GLY A 256 -26.11 -12.11 7.44
CA GLY A 256 -24.72 -12.55 7.47
C GLY A 256 -23.88 -11.75 8.45
N ASN A 257 -22.68 -12.24 8.76
CA ASN A 257 -21.70 -11.48 9.54
C ASN A 257 -20.71 -10.81 8.62
N TYR A 258 -20.82 -9.50 8.47
CA TYR A 258 -19.97 -8.64 7.64
C TYR A 258 -18.95 -7.86 8.46
N LYS A 259 -18.98 -7.99 9.81
CA LYS A 259 -18.01 -7.37 10.70
C LYS A 259 -16.63 -8.00 10.53
N PRO A 260 -15.55 -7.22 10.60
CA PRO A 260 -14.20 -7.77 10.67
C PRO A 260 -14.01 -8.58 11.95
N ASN A 261 -13.00 -9.44 11.97
CA ASN A 261 -12.63 -10.13 13.20
C ASN A 261 -11.94 -9.13 14.14
N ILE A 262 -12.71 -8.55 15.05
CA ILE A 262 -12.28 -7.48 15.94
C ILE A 262 -11.03 -7.84 16.77
N PRO A 263 -10.88 -9.06 17.37
CA PRO A 263 -9.67 -9.42 18.10
C PRO A 263 -8.38 -9.43 17.25
N ILE A 264 -8.51 -9.43 15.92
CA ILE A 264 -7.37 -9.41 15.00
C ILE A 264 -7.17 -8.00 14.41
N ALA A 265 -8.22 -7.17 14.40
CA ALA A 265 -8.18 -5.82 13.81
C ALA A 265 -7.51 -4.78 14.72
N TYR A 266 -7.41 -5.04 16.04
CA TYR A 266 -6.80 -4.16 17.05
C TYR A 266 -5.53 -4.71 17.64
#